data_cb35c1d21c895a53bfb07150447d31a5
#
_entry.id   cb35c1d21c895a53bfb07150447d31a5
#
_cell.length_a   1.000
_cell.length_b   1.000
_cell.length_c   1.000
_cell.angle_alpha   90.00
_cell.angle_beta   90.00
_cell.angle_gamma   90.00
#
_symmetry.space_group_name_H-M   'P 1'
#
loop_
_entity.id
_entity.type
_entity.pdbx_description
1 polymer ?
#
loop_
_entity_poly.entity_id
_entity_poly.type
_entity_poly.pdbx_seq_one_letter_code
_entity_poly.pdbx_strand_id
1 'polypeptide(L)'
;MEIEGFVQAQTILRTPKFQGAKFILQRNTAQIEAKYHFLQEGQAFGWLSLGPLEDASLTVIGRGVYDSIYDIGDAFSDKFTHQEKMKRKFEYKLREVYLDTAIPPFSFRIGRQQVVWGETDNFRALDVINPLDSRWHWTRESWEDIRIPLWMVRAIYDIGKIGPLEESFVEAVWIPWDFQRSKVTTDPRRPWAMIRGIALQVQEKPRSCIR
;
A
#
# COMPACT_ATOMS: atom_id res chain seq x y z
N MET A 1 16.38 17.30 -5.35
CA MET A 1 15.96 16.34 -4.31
C MET A 1 14.79 16.95 -3.57
N GLU A 2 13.67 16.23 -3.55
CA GLU A 2 12.43 16.62 -2.90
C GLU A 2 12.20 15.65 -1.74
N ILE A 3 11.80 16.18 -0.58
CA ILE A 3 11.46 15.36 0.58
C ILE A 3 10.12 15.85 1.10
N GLU A 4 9.18 14.93 1.18
CA GLU A 4 7.83 15.18 1.69
C GLU A 4 7.49 14.15 2.77
N GLY A 5 6.50 14.43 3.58
CA GLY A 5 6.06 13.48 4.58
C GLY A 5 4.91 13.99 5.41
N PHE A 6 4.30 13.08 6.14
CA PHE A 6 3.23 13.41 7.06
C PHE A 6 3.30 12.58 8.34
N VAL A 7 2.69 13.10 9.39
CA VAL A 7 2.38 12.36 10.61
C VAL A 7 0.88 12.44 10.82
N GLN A 8 0.25 11.29 10.97
CA GLN A 8 -1.20 11.16 11.17
C GLN A 8 -1.48 10.40 12.46
N ALA A 9 -2.40 10.91 13.27
CA ALA A 9 -2.94 10.21 14.43
C ALA A 9 -4.41 9.85 14.18
N GLN A 10 -4.76 8.58 14.32
CA GLN A 10 -6.11 8.07 14.12
C GLN A 10 -6.62 7.42 15.39
N THR A 11 -7.74 7.91 15.90
CA THR A 11 -8.40 7.38 17.11
C THR A 11 -9.78 6.85 16.75
N ILE A 12 -10.08 5.61 17.12
CA ILE A 12 -11.41 5.02 16.92
C ILE A 12 -11.99 4.59 18.26
N LEU A 13 -13.20 5.05 18.49
CA LEU A 13 -14.05 4.71 19.63
C LEU A 13 -15.18 3.80 19.18
N ARG A 14 -15.47 2.78 19.95
CA ARG A 14 -16.65 1.94 19.77
C ARG A 14 -17.60 2.18 20.94
N THR A 15 -18.85 2.50 20.62
CA THR A 15 -19.94 2.68 21.59
C THR A 15 -20.97 1.57 21.45
N PRO A 16 -20.81 0.42 22.12
CA PRO A 16 -21.80 -0.64 22.09
C PRO A 16 -23.08 -0.17 22.81
N LYS A 17 -24.26 -0.62 22.34
CA LYS A 17 -25.54 -0.38 23.05
C LYS A 17 -25.39 -0.78 24.53
N PHE A 18 -25.75 0.13 25.43
CA PHE A 18 -25.76 -0.08 26.90
C PHE A 18 -24.38 -0.32 27.54
N GLN A 19 -23.30 -0.05 26.86
CA GLN A 19 -21.93 -0.09 27.41
C GLN A 19 -21.22 1.21 27.16
N GLY A 20 -20.31 1.58 28.04
CA GLY A 20 -19.48 2.78 27.87
C GLY A 20 -18.63 2.74 26.60
N ALA A 21 -18.22 3.90 26.12
CA ALA A 21 -17.31 4.01 24.99
C ALA A 21 -15.97 3.30 25.30
N LYS A 22 -15.47 2.53 24.33
CA LYS A 22 -14.17 1.84 24.42
C LYS A 22 -13.27 2.27 23.29
N PHE A 23 -12.04 2.63 23.60
CA PHE A 23 -11.01 2.84 22.60
C PHE A 23 -10.67 1.51 21.95
N ILE A 24 -10.66 1.47 20.61
CA ILE A 24 -10.34 0.25 19.85
C ILE A 24 -9.16 0.42 18.90
N LEU A 25 -8.75 1.66 18.63
CA LEU A 25 -7.58 2.01 17.82
C LEU A 25 -7.01 3.35 18.27
N GLN A 26 -5.70 3.43 18.39
CA GLN A 26 -4.95 4.67 18.53
C GLN A 26 -3.68 4.55 17.70
N ARG A 27 -3.83 4.70 16.40
CA ARG A 27 -2.75 4.52 15.44
C ARG A 27 -2.07 5.85 15.13
N ASN A 28 -0.75 5.84 15.19
CA ASN A 28 0.10 6.94 14.74
C ASN A 28 0.89 6.44 13.53
N THR A 29 0.75 7.11 12.41
CA THR A 29 1.41 6.79 11.16
C THR A 29 2.34 7.92 10.77
N ALA A 30 3.58 7.61 10.48
CA ALA A 30 4.54 8.54 9.89
C ALA A 30 4.98 8.00 8.54
N GLN A 31 4.97 8.85 7.52
CA GLN A 31 5.45 8.53 6.19
C GLN A 31 6.44 9.57 5.73
N ILE A 32 7.49 9.13 5.08
CA ILE A 32 8.49 9.99 4.43
C ILE A 32 8.65 9.50 3.00
N GLU A 33 8.58 10.43 2.08
CA GLU A 33 8.85 10.26 0.67
C GLU A 33 10.08 11.09 0.30
N ALA A 34 11.03 10.47 -0.40
CA ALA A 34 12.19 11.14 -0.94
C ALA A 34 12.27 10.87 -2.44
N LYS A 35 12.31 11.94 -3.25
CA LYS A 35 12.47 11.87 -4.70
C LYS A 35 13.77 12.56 -5.10
N TYR A 36 14.59 11.82 -5.82
CA TYR A 36 15.86 12.31 -6.30
C TYR A 36 15.92 12.25 -7.82
N HIS A 37 15.97 13.42 -8.46
CA HIS A 37 16.14 13.56 -9.89
C HIS A 37 17.63 13.56 -10.21
N PHE A 38 18.13 12.53 -10.85
CA PHE A 38 19.53 12.43 -11.26
C PHE A 38 19.75 12.76 -12.74
N LEU A 39 18.67 12.79 -13.52
CA LEU A 39 18.65 13.24 -14.89
C LEU A 39 17.44 14.15 -15.10
N GLN A 40 17.64 15.29 -15.73
CA GLN A 40 16.61 16.24 -16.14
C GLN A 40 16.98 16.84 -17.49
N GLU A 41 16.02 16.92 -18.41
CA GLU A 41 16.21 17.48 -19.76
C GLU A 41 17.42 16.87 -20.51
N GLY A 42 17.63 15.54 -20.36
CA GLY A 42 18.72 14.83 -21.00
C GLY A 42 20.11 15.06 -20.39
N GLN A 43 20.22 15.78 -19.27
CA GLN A 43 21.48 16.08 -18.60
C GLN A 43 21.55 15.45 -17.20
N ALA A 44 22.50 14.56 -16.99
CA ALA A 44 22.82 14.02 -15.69
C ALA A 44 23.84 14.91 -14.99
N PHE A 45 23.58 15.22 -13.72
CA PHE A 45 24.45 16.06 -12.88
C PHE A 45 24.78 17.43 -13.50
N GLY A 46 23.96 17.92 -14.45
CA GLY A 46 24.11 19.21 -15.11
C GLY A 46 25.18 19.30 -16.20
N TRP A 47 25.88 18.20 -16.54
CA TRP A 47 26.96 18.24 -17.54
C TRP A 47 27.09 16.97 -18.42
N LEU A 48 26.51 15.84 -18.01
CA LEU A 48 26.62 14.58 -18.74
C LEU A 48 25.33 14.29 -19.53
N SER A 49 25.42 14.31 -20.85
CA SER A 49 24.29 13.90 -21.71
C SER A 49 24.27 12.36 -21.84
N LEU A 50 23.10 11.75 -21.55
CA LEU A 50 22.90 10.30 -21.64
C LEU A 50 22.12 9.86 -22.89
N GLY A 51 22.25 10.60 -23.97
CA GLY A 51 21.65 10.25 -25.27
C GLY A 51 20.12 10.42 -25.27
N PRO A 52 19.33 9.38 -25.62
CA PRO A 52 17.89 9.48 -25.75
C PRO A 52 17.13 9.51 -24.43
N LEU A 53 17.83 9.38 -23.31
CA LEU A 53 17.24 9.42 -21.97
C LEU A 53 17.00 10.87 -21.55
N GLU A 54 15.73 11.28 -21.42
CA GLU A 54 15.37 12.65 -21.09
C GLU A 54 15.29 12.90 -19.58
N ASP A 55 14.59 12.02 -18.88
CA ASP A 55 14.38 12.15 -17.44
C ASP A 55 14.66 10.83 -16.70
N ALA A 56 15.24 10.95 -15.51
CA ALA A 56 15.35 9.81 -14.60
C ALA A 56 15.30 10.28 -13.14
N SER A 57 14.43 9.65 -12.35
CA SER A 57 14.29 9.93 -10.93
C SER A 57 14.06 8.67 -10.13
N LEU A 58 14.60 8.66 -8.90
CA LEU A 58 14.39 7.60 -7.91
C LEU A 58 13.47 8.12 -6.81
N THR A 59 12.38 7.40 -6.57
CA THR A 59 11.45 7.67 -5.47
C THR A 59 11.55 6.56 -4.43
N VAL A 60 11.61 6.95 -3.16
CA VAL A 60 11.63 6.03 -2.01
C VAL A 60 10.61 6.50 -1.00
N ILE A 61 9.67 5.61 -0.62
CA ILE A 61 8.63 5.88 0.36
C ILE A 61 8.76 4.91 1.53
N GLY A 62 9.05 5.44 2.71
CA GLY A 62 9.10 4.71 3.97
C GLY A 62 7.92 5.05 4.87
N ARG A 63 7.33 4.03 5.51
CA ARG A 63 6.21 4.20 6.44
C ARG A 63 6.46 3.47 7.75
N GLY A 64 6.25 4.17 8.86
CA GLY A 64 6.22 3.62 10.20
C GLY A 64 4.83 3.76 10.81
N VAL A 65 4.34 2.72 11.46
CA VAL A 65 3.05 2.70 12.15
C VAL A 65 3.26 2.27 13.58
N TYR A 66 2.66 3.01 14.52
CA TYR A 66 2.65 2.69 15.93
C TYR A 66 1.22 2.75 16.46
N ASP A 67 0.70 1.62 16.93
CA ASP A 67 -0.63 1.55 17.54
C ASP A 67 -0.49 1.53 19.07
N SER A 68 -0.68 2.71 19.69
CA SER A 68 -0.55 2.90 21.13
C SER A 68 -1.69 2.29 21.96
N ILE A 69 -2.76 1.79 21.33
CA ILE A 69 -3.87 1.15 22.03
C ILE A 69 -3.42 -0.05 22.87
N TYR A 70 -2.33 -0.71 22.43
CA TYR A 70 -1.77 -1.86 23.16
C TYR A 70 -0.99 -1.46 24.42
N ASP A 71 -0.69 -0.17 24.61
CA ASP A 71 -0.02 0.36 25.79
C ASP A 71 -0.96 1.12 26.73
N ILE A 72 -1.94 1.83 26.18
CA ILE A 72 -2.75 2.82 26.91
C ILE A 72 -4.07 2.20 27.40
N GLY A 73 -4.54 1.13 26.75
CA GLY A 73 -5.89 0.64 26.99
C GLY A 73 -5.97 -0.75 27.60
N ASP A 74 -6.93 -0.93 28.50
CA ASP A 74 -7.27 -2.24 29.04
C ASP A 74 -8.02 -3.14 28.05
N ALA A 75 -8.49 -2.57 26.94
CA ALA A 75 -9.34 -3.26 25.97
C ALA A 75 -8.71 -4.52 25.37
N PHE A 76 -7.38 -4.62 25.38
CA PHE A 76 -6.62 -5.72 24.80
C PHE A 76 -5.57 -6.30 25.74
N SER A 77 -5.53 -5.87 27.02
CA SER A 77 -4.51 -6.29 28.01
C SER A 77 -4.45 -7.80 28.16
N ASP A 78 -5.61 -8.45 28.23
CA ASP A 78 -5.73 -9.87 28.52
C ASP A 78 -5.91 -10.77 27.29
N LYS A 79 -6.01 -10.17 26.09
CA LYS A 79 -6.32 -10.91 24.87
C LYS A 79 -5.11 -11.36 24.07
N PHE A 80 -3.96 -10.73 24.30
CA PHE A 80 -2.75 -10.97 23.55
C PHE A 80 -1.54 -11.14 24.45
N THR A 81 -0.67 -12.05 24.10
CA THR A 81 0.65 -12.19 24.74
C THR A 81 1.53 -10.97 24.44
N HIS A 82 2.57 -10.75 25.23
CA HIS A 82 3.51 -9.65 25.03
C HIS A 82 4.11 -9.67 23.62
N GLN A 83 4.51 -10.83 23.10
CA GLN A 83 5.06 -10.96 21.77
C GLN A 83 4.05 -10.64 20.66
N GLU A 84 2.78 -11.04 20.84
CA GLU A 84 1.71 -10.69 19.90
C GLU A 84 1.42 -9.19 19.90
N LYS A 85 1.45 -8.54 21.07
CA LYS A 85 1.30 -7.08 21.18
C LYS A 85 2.41 -6.36 20.42
N MET A 86 3.68 -6.75 20.64
CA MET A 86 4.82 -6.12 19.96
C MET A 86 4.74 -6.21 18.43
N LYS A 87 4.34 -7.36 17.89
CA LYS A 87 4.15 -7.54 16.44
C LYS A 87 2.99 -6.73 15.85
N ARG A 88 2.03 -6.31 16.68
CA ARG A 88 0.85 -5.55 16.26
C ARG A 88 1.01 -4.06 16.48
N LYS A 89 1.85 -3.70 17.45
CA LYS A 89 2.08 -2.34 17.89
C LYS A 89 2.93 -1.56 16.91
N PHE A 90 3.96 -2.21 16.34
CA PHE A 90 4.90 -1.58 15.43
C PHE A 90 4.85 -2.24 14.06
N GLU A 91 4.81 -1.42 13.03
CA GLU A 91 4.97 -1.84 11.65
C GLU A 91 5.88 -0.86 10.92
N TYR A 92 7.00 -1.34 10.38
CA TYR A 92 7.92 -0.56 9.55
C TYR A 92 7.92 -1.17 8.16
N LYS A 93 7.70 -0.36 7.15
CA LYS A 93 7.64 -0.79 5.76
C LYS A 93 8.41 0.16 4.86
N LEU A 94 9.29 -0.39 4.04
CA LEU A 94 9.64 0.25 2.78
C LEU A 94 8.43 0.06 1.87
N ARG A 95 7.63 1.12 1.73
CA ARG A 95 6.36 1.04 1.03
C ARG A 95 6.58 0.96 -0.46
N GLU A 96 7.27 1.94 -1.01
CA GLU A 96 7.58 2.00 -2.42
C GLU A 96 9.04 2.37 -2.64
N VAL A 97 9.61 1.81 -3.69
CA VAL A 97 10.91 2.20 -4.22
C VAL A 97 10.91 1.92 -5.71
N TYR A 98 10.98 2.97 -6.52
CA TYR A 98 10.93 2.83 -7.96
C TYR A 98 11.75 3.90 -8.68
N LEU A 99 12.19 3.52 -9.86
CA LEU A 99 12.88 4.36 -10.82
C LEU A 99 11.89 4.74 -11.91
N ASP A 100 11.68 6.04 -12.09
CA ASP A 100 11.01 6.59 -13.26
C ASP A 100 12.05 6.98 -14.30
N THR A 101 11.76 6.71 -15.57
CA THR A 101 12.63 7.09 -16.68
C THR A 101 11.81 7.32 -17.94
N ALA A 102 12.20 8.32 -18.72
CA ALA A 102 11.57 8.69 -19.98
C ALA A 102 12.56 8.63 -21.13
N ILE A 103 12.20 7.86 -22.15
CA ILE A 103 12.87 7.75 -23.45
C ILE A 103 11.78 7.91 -24.51
N PRO A 104 11.41 9.14 -24.90
CA PRO A 104 10.27 9.32 -25.79
C PRO A 104 10.32 8.45 -27.06
N PRO A 105 9.18 7.82 -27.45
CA PRO A 105 7.82 7.95 -26.90
C PRO A 105 7.50 7.01 -25.72
N PHE A 106 8.51 6.41 -25.07
CA PHE A 106 8.35 5.47 -23.96
C PHE A 106 8.62 6.14 -22.61
N SER A 107 7.80 5.78 -21.63
CA SER A 107 8.06 6.05 -20.21
C SER A 107 8.01 4.75 -19.43
N PHE A 108 8.93 4.57 -18.48
CA PHE A 108 9.03 3.37 -17.66
C PHE A 108 9.05 3.72 -16.20
N ARG A 109 8.35 2.91 -15.40
CA ARG A 109 8.51 2.88 -13.95
C ARG A 109 8.88 1.47 -13.52
N ILE A 110 10.03 1.32 -12.88
CA ILE A 110 10.61 0.02 -12.52
C ILE A 110 10.85 -0.01 -11.03
N GLY A 111 10.26 -0.96 -10.33
CA GLY A 111 10.47 -1.14 -8.91
C GLY A 111 9.23 -1.56 -8.15
N ARG A 112 9.27 -1.36 -6.84
CA ARG A 112 8.15 -1.64 -5.96
C ARG A 112 7.22 -0.44 -5.94
N GLN A 113 6.02 -0.62 -6.46
CA GLN A 113 5.07 0.46 -6.71
C GLN A 113 3.62 0.02 -6.60
N GLN A 114 2.74 0.99 -6.54
CA GLN A 114 1.31 0.81 -6.74
C GLN A 114 0.92 1.30 -8.14
N VAL A 115 -0.04 0.61 -8.76
CA VAL A 115 -0.68 1.05 -10.01
C VAL A 115 -2.15 1.29 -9.74
N VAL A 116 -2.64 2.46 -10.10
CA VAL A 116 -4.03 2.89 -9.88
C VAL A 116 -4.65 3.22 -11.22
N TRP A 117 -5.64 2.42 -11.62
CA TRP A 117 -6.39 2.63 -12.86
C TRP A 117 -7.84 3.01 -12.58
N GLY A 118 -8.08 4.14 -12.07
CA GLY A 118 -9.41 4.65 -11.79
C GLY A 118 -9.61 5.03 -10.33
N GLU A 119 -10.28 6.12 -10.16
CA GLU A 119 -10.62 6.72 -8.88
C GLU A 119 -12.10 6.49 -8.61
N THR A 120 -12.43 5.41 -7.95
CA THR A 120 -13.76 5.19 -7.41
C THR A 120 -13.66 5.07 -5.90
N ASP A 121 -14.43 5.88 -5.18
CA ASP A 121 -14.35 5.98 -3.73
C ASP A 121 -14.80 4.71 -3.00
N ASN A 122 -15.68 3.91 -3.60
CA ASN A 122 -16.35 2.84 -2.89
C ASN A 122 -16.07 1.42 -3.41
N PHE A 123 -15.57 1.26 -4.63
CA PHE A 123 -15.24 -0.06 -5.17
C PHE A 123 -14.16 0.00 -6.25
N ARG A 124 -13.44 -1.10 -6.40
CA ARG A 124 -12.37 -1.25 -7.39
C ARG A 124 -12.93 -1.88 -8.66
N ALA A 125 -13.11 -1.07 -9.69
CA ALA A 125 -13.55 -1.58 -10.99
C ALA A 125 -12.37 -2.02 -11.87
N LEU A 126 -11.41 -1.13 -12.07
CA LEU A 126 -10.24 -1.34 -12.93
C LEU A 126 -8.94 -1.52 -12.12
N ASP A 127 -8.89 -1.02 -10.90
CA ASP A 127 -7.73 -1.03 -10.02
C ASP A 127 -7.55 -2.41 -9.35
N VAL A 128 -7.15 -3.41 -10.12
CA VAL A 128 -7.08 -4.82 -9.68
C VAL A 128 -5.66 -5.38 -9.55
N ILE A 129 -4.64 -4.63 -9.98
CA ILE A 129 -3.25 -5.12 -10.03
C ILE A 129 -2.71 -5.36 -8.64
N ASN A 130 -2.82 -4.36 -7.75
CA ASN A 130 -2.29 -4.47 -6.40
C ASN A 130 -3.26 -5.22 -5.47
N PRO A 131 -2.81 -6.26 -4.76
CA PRO A 131 -3.61 -6.91 -3.73
C PRO A 131 -3.84 -5.98 -2.54
N LEU A 132 -4.84 -6.29 -1.71
CA LEU A 132 -5.23 -5.48 -0.56
C LEU A 132 -4.79 -6.07 0.77
N ASP A 133 -4.36 -5.24 1.70
CA ASP A 133 -4.15 -5.59 3.10
C ASP A 133 -5.31 -5.07 3.96
N SER A 134 -6.37 -5.87 4.03
CA SER A 134 -7.58 -5.55 4.81
C SER A 134 -7.49 -5.99 6.27
N ARG A 135 -6.29 -6.32 6.77
CA ARG A 135 -6.10 -6.77 8.17
C ARG A 135 -6.34 -5.66 9.18
N TRP A 136 -6.21 -4.39 8.76
CA TRP A 136 -6.39 -3.24 9.64
C TRP A 136 -7.87 -2.85 9.70
N HIS A 137 -8.33 -2.03 8.80
CA HIS A 137 -9.73 -1.58 8.82
C HIS A 137 -10.15 -1.16 7.41
N TRP A 138 -10.52 -2.12 6.60
CA TRP A 138 -10.78 -1.92 5.19
C TRP A 138 -11.85 -0.86 4.84
N THR A 139 -12.78 -0.56 5.75
CA THR A 139 -13.86 0.43 5.51
C THR A 139 -13.49 1.86 5.89
N ARG A 140 -12.33 2.08 6.53
CA ARG A 140 -11.92 3.40 7.04
C ARG A 140 -10.53 3.82 6.60
N GLU A 141 -9.79 2.93 6.00
CA GLU A 141 -8.51 3.23 5.41
C GLU A 141 -8.72 3.67 3.96
N SER A 142 -7.89 4.56 3.48
CA SER A 142 -7.86 4.88 2.05
C SER A 142 -7.44 3.66 1.24
N TRP A 143 -7.88 3.57 -0.01
CA TRP A 143 -7.43 2.49 -0.90
C TRP A 143 -5.92 2.45 -1.05
N GLU A 144 -5.31 3.61 -1.12
CA GLU A 144 -3.86 3.76 -1.18
C GLU A 144 -3.18 3.12 0.03
N ASP A 145 -3.71 3.29 1.24
CA ASP A 145 -3.12 2.75 2.46
C ASP A 145 -3.18 1.23 2.55
N ILE A 146 -4.23 0.63 2.02
CA ILE A 146 -4.43 -0.82 2.07
C ILE A 146 -3.90 -1.57 0.84
N ARG A 147 -3.56 -0.90 -0.27
CA ARG A 147 -2.89 -1.56 -1.40
C ARG A 147 -1.51 -2.06 -0.99
N ILE A 148 -1.17 -3.24 -1.44
CA ILE A 148 0.16 -3.84 -1.25
C ILE A 148 0.99 -3.51 -2.49
N PRO A 149 2.03 -2.67 -2.39
CA PRO A 149 2.92 -2.41 -3.51
C PRO A 149 3.65 -3.67 -3.94
N LEU A 150 3.80 -3.87 -5.25
CA LEU A 150 4.46 -5.02 -5.85
C LEU A 150 5.69 -4.59 -6.65
N TRP A 151 6.67 -5.50 -6.77
CA TRP A 151 7.78 -5.34 -7.69
C TRP A 151 7.29 -5.59 -9.12
N MET A 152 7.32 -4.54 -9.95
CA MET A 152 6.82 -4.60 -11.31
C MET A 152 7.54 -3.60 -12.22
N VAL A 153 7.39 -3.82 -13.52
CA VAL A 153 7.73 -2.89 -14.58
C VAL A 153 6.43 -2.38 -15.17
N ARG A 154 6.26 -1.08 -15.18
CA ARG A 154 5.20 -0.37 -15.87
C ARG A 154 5.81 0.35 -17.06
N ALA A 155 5.26 0.13 -18.24
CA ALA A 155 5.70 0.77 -19.48
C ALA A 155 4.52 1.48 -20.12
N ILE A 156 4.71 2.72 -20.53
CA ILE A 156 3.74 3.53 -21.25
C ILE A 156 4.36 3.88 -22.60
N TYR A 157 3.61 3.65 -23.67
CA TYR A 157 3.92 4.08 -25.01
C TYR A 157 2.96 5.20 -25.42
N ASP A 158 3.48 6.39 -25.61
CA ASP A 158 2.69 7.54 -26.07
C ASP A 158 2.55 7.48 -27.59
N ILE A 159 1.30 7.37 -28.03
CA ILE A 159 0.95 7.33 -29.46
C ILE A 159 0.65 8.76 -29.96
N GLY A 160 0.29 9.67 -29.05
CA GLY A 160 -0.12 11.01 -29.36
C GLY A 160 -1.54 11.09 -29.94
N LYS A 161 -1.78 11.98 -30.88
CA LYS A 161 -3.10 12.27 -31.45
C LYS A 161 -3.54 11.21 -32.45
N ILE A 162 -4.71 10.59 -32.23
CA ILE A 162 -5.35 9.64 -33.16
C ILE A 162 -6.76 10.14 -33.51
N GLY A 163 -6.92 10.74 -34.69
CA GLY A 163 -8.22 11.23 -35.12
C GLY A 163 -8.82 12.27 -34.18
N PRO A 164 -9.99 12.00 -33.55
CA PRO A 164 -10.62 12.90 -32.58
C PRO A 164 -10.03 12.82 -31.16
N LEU A 165 -9.19 11.84 -30.88
CA LEU A 165 -8.53 11.67 -29.59
C LEU A 165 -7.26 12.51 -29.57
N GLU A 166 -7.19 13.46 -28.66
CA GLU A 166 -6.04 14.37 -28.56
C GLU A 166 -4.82 13.70 -27.93
N GLU A 167 -5.05 12.78 -26.97
CA GLU A 167 -4.02 12.02 -26.30
C GLU A 167 -4.38 10.53 -26.34
N SER A 168 -3.45 9.71 -26.79
CA SER A 168 -3.62 8.27 -26.84
C SER A 168 -2.32 7.59 -26.40
N PHE A 169 -2.44 6.62 -25.52
CA PHE A 169 -1.30 5.84 -25.05
C PHE A 169 -1.69 4.37 -24.83
N VAL A 170 -0.69 3.53 -24.77
CA VAL A 170 -0.81 2.12 -24.35
C VAL A 170 0.03 1.91 -23.12
N GLU A 171 -0.57 1.34 -22.09
CA GLU A 171 0.11 0.98 -20.85
C GLU A 171 0.19 -0.53 -20.71
N ALA A 172 1.36 -1.01 -20.30
CA ALA A 172 1.62 -2.40 -19.98
C ALA A 172 2.24 -2.54 -18.60
N VAL A 173 1.79 -3.52 -17.83
CA VAL A 173 2.34 -3.84 -16.52
C VAL A 173 2.81 -5.29 -16.52
N TRP A 174 4.05 -5.52 -16.07
CA TRP A 174 4.64 -6.83 -15.95
C TRP A 174 5.15 -7.07 -14.53
N ILE A 175 4.65 -8.15 -13.90
CA ILE A 175 5.05 -8.57 -12.55
C ILE A 175 5.87 -9.86 -12.71
N PRO A 176 7.21 -9.80 -12.62
CA PRO A 176 8.06 -10.97 -12.92
C PRO A 176 8.01 -12.06 -11.84
N TRP A 177 7.86 -11.72 -10.55
CA TRP A 177 7.95 -12.71 -9.45
C TRP A 177 7.12 -12.37 -8.21
N ASP A 178 6.74 -11.11 -7.96
CA ASP A 178 6.13 -10.67 -6.70
C ASP A 178 4.61 -10.89 -6.67
N PHE A 179 4.19 -12.15 -6.74
CA PHE A 179 2.77 -12.53 -6.71
C PHE A 179 2.28 -12.66 -5.27
N GLN A 180 1.79 -11.57 -4.71
CA GLN A 180 1.22 -11.56 -3.36
C GLN A 180 -0.30 -11.74 -3.40
N ARG A 181 -0.85 -12.33 -2.33
CA ARG A 181 -2.30 -12.44 -2.14
C ARG A 181 -2.80 -11.31 -1.26
N SER A 182 -4.05 -10.93 -1.43
CA SER A 182 -4.73 -10.04 -0.49
C SER A 182 -4.74 -10.64 0.91
N LYS A 183 -4.54 -9.78 1.92
CA LYS A 183 -4.46 -10.17 3.33
C LYS A 183 -5.73 -9.75 4.04
N VAL A 184 -6.34 -10.69 4.76
CA VAL A 184 -7.50 -10.44 5.61
C VAL A 184 -7.22 -10.92 7.03
N THR A 185 -7.90 -10.33 8.01
CA THR A 185 -7.80 -10.83 9.38
C THR A 185 -8.95 -11.77 9.69
N THR A 186 -8.61 -12.95 10.18
CA THR A 186 -9.57 -13.94 10.68
C THR A 186 -9.57 -14.04 12.21
N ASP A 187 -8.70 -13.27 12.89
CA ASP A 187 -8.57 -13.32 14.34
C ASP A 187 -9.76 -12.59 15.02
N PRO A 188 -10.69 -13.33 15.68
CA PRO A 188 -11.89 -12.76 16.28
C PRO A 188 -11.58 -11.86 17.50
N ARG A 189 -10.36 -11.88 18.01
CA ARG A 189 -9.92 -11.02 19.10
C ARG A 189 -9.69 -9.58 18.66
N ARG A 190 -9.55 -9.35 17.35
CA ARG A 190 -9.38 -8.01 16.81
C ARG A 190 -10.68 -7.23 16.82
N PRO A 191 -10.65 -5.92 17.08
CA PRO A 191 -11.85 -5.10 17.19
C PRO A 191 -12.63 -4.96 15.87
N TRP A 192 -11.96 -5.14 14.74
CA TRP A 192 -12.52 -5.07 13.38
C TRP A 192 -12.52 -6.41 12.68
N ALA A 193 -12.42 -7.52 13.43
CA ALA A 193 -12.65 -8.82 12.83
C ALA A 193 -14.03 -8.83 12.19
N MET A 194 -14.07 -8.97 10.87
CA MET A 194 -15.32 -9.07 10.14
C MET A 194 -16.13 -10.25 10.66
N ILE A 195 -17.32 -9.93 11.13
CA ILE A 195 -18.46 -10.80 11.46
C ILE A 195 -18.09 -12.25 11.82
N ARG A 196 -18.32 -12.61 13.05
CA ARG A 196 -18.15 -13.97 13.59
C ARG A 196 -18.71 -15.11 12.69
N GLY A 197 -19.63 -14.82 11.76
CA GLY A 197 -20.25 -15.80 10.87
C GLY A 197 -19.44 -16.18 9.64
N ILE A 198 -18.62 -15.30 9.11
CA ILE A 198 -17.81 -15.60 7.90
C ILE A 198 -16.47 -16.24 8.28
N ALA A 199 -15.93 -15.94 9.44
CA ALA A 199 -14.67 -16.54 9.95
C ALA A 199 -14.78 -18.05 10.22
N LEU A 200 -15.99 -18.58 10.43
CA LEU A 200 -16.19 -20.00 10.69
C LEU A 200 -16.22 -20.87 9.43
N GLN A 201 -16.37 -20.29 8.25
CA GLN A 201 -16.39 -21.06 7.00
C GLN A 201 -15.02 -21.26 6.35
N VAL A 202 -13.98 -20.59 6.86
CA VAL A 202 -12.59 -20.77 6.39
C VAL A 202 -11.77 -21.56 7.41
N GLN A 203 -12.39 -22.47 8.14
CA GLN A 203 -11.65 -23.42 8.95
C GLN A 203 -11.07 -24.47 8.00
N GLU A 204 -9.76 -24.39 7.80
CA GLU A 204 -8.99 -25.35 7.00
C GLU A 204 -9.36 -26.79 7.44
N LYS A 205 -9.86 -27.54 6.50
CA LYS A 205 -9.99 -28.98 6.61
C LYS A 205 -8.61 -29.54 7.01
N PRO A 206 -8.45 -30.26 8.11
CA PRO A 206 -7.16 -30.83 8.47
C PRO A 206 -6.71 -31.72 7.30
N ARG A 207 -5.49 -31.48 6.83
CA ARG A 207 -4.85 -32.37 5.85
C ARG A 207 -4.79 -33.75 6.51
N SER A 208 -5.65 -34.65 6.06
CA SER A 208 -5.52 -36.06 6.41
C SER A 208 -4.16 -36.52 5.91
N CYS A 209 -3.29 -36.91 6.83
CA CYS A 209 -2.10 -37.67 6.50
C CYS A 209 -2.53 -38.92 5.76
N ILE A 210 -2.19 -38.97 4.47
CA ILE A 210 -2.19 -40.24 3.72
C ILE A 210 -0.89 -40.93 4.11
N ARG A 211 -1.05 -42.09 4.73
CA ARG A 211 0.02 -43.06 4.97
C ARG A 211 0.44 -43.69 3.67
#